data_2eee8bd2abf8c297817206801e8de53d
#
_entry.id   2eee8bd2abf8c297817206801e8de53d
#
_cell.length_a   1.000
_cell.length_b   1.000
_cell.length_c   1.000
_cell.angle_alpha   90.00
_cell.angle_beta   90.00
_cell.angle_gamma   90.00
#
_symmetry.space_group_name_H-M   'P 1'
#
loop_
_entity.id
_entity.type
_entity.pdbx_description
1 polymer ?
#
loop_
_entity_poly.entity_id
_entity_poly.type
_entity_poly.pdbx_seq_one_letter_code
_entity_poly.pdbx_strand_id
1 'polypeptide(L)'
;MFPTLEDIAKRRRQLGLNQSELAKMAGVSQSLIAKLEAGTIDSSYTKVKTIFDILERVEAKTKIQELKVVPNEIIGIQKDEPILKVVKLMKEHGYSQIPVFNGKQSVGSVSEKTILRQILAGKDLDQISGLPTEDIMEEAFPQVGEDAPLSMISSLLQTYQAVLVAKKGQVVGIITKADLLRML
;
A
#
# COMPACT_ATOMS: atom_id res chain seq x y z
N MET A 1 2.54 -6.63 21.63
CA MET A 1 3.63 -7.25 22.41
C MET A 1 4.89 -6.55 22.00
N PHE A 2 5.76 -6.11 22.94
CA PHE A 2 7.03 -5.48 22.60
C PHE A 2 8.01 -6.55 22.07
N PRO A 3 8.80 -6.24 21.01
CA PRO A 3 9.79 -7.19 20.50
C PRO A 3 10.88 -7.46 21.56
N THR A 4 11.34 -8.69 21.63
CA THR A 4 12.44 -9.14 22.50
C THR A 4 13.78 -9.07 21.77
N LEU A 5 14.90 -9.11 22.50
CA LEU A 5 16.22 -9.14 21.86
C LEU A 5 16.43 -10.39 20.98
N GLU A 6 15.80 -11.51 21.31
CA GLU A 6 15.81 -12.74 20.51
C GLU A 6 15.16 -12.55 19.12
N ASP A 7 14.18 -11.64 19.01
CA ASP A 7 13.54 -11.34 17.74
C ASP A 7 14.50 -10.70 16.73
N ILE A 8 15.59 -10.07 17.19
CA ILE A 8 16.62 -9.48 16.30
C ILE A 8 17.23 -10.56 15.41
N ALA A 9 17.69 -11.66 16.01
CA ALA A 9 18.31 -12.76 15.27
C ALA A 9 17.33 -13.45 14.32
N LYS A 10 16.09 -13.66 14.79
CA LYS A 10 15.02 -14.29 14.00
C LYS A 10 14.67 -13.47 12.77
N ARG A 11 14.37 -12.19 12.96
CA ARG A 11 13.97 -11.26 11.87
C ARG A 11 15.11 -11.04 10.89
N ARG A 12 16.36 -10.86 11.38
CA ARG A 12 17.53 -10.72 10.53
C ARG A 12 17.71 -11.92 9.60
N ARG A 13 17.61 -13.16 10.14
CA ARG A 13 17.73 -14.39 9.34
C ARG A 13 16.61 -14.53 8.32
N GLN A 14 15.38 -14.18 8.68
CA GLN A 14 14.24 -14.18 7.75
C GLN A 14 14.45 -13.23 6.57
N LEU A 15 15.19 -12.13 6.79
CA LEU A 15 15.54 -11.16 5.76
C LEU A 15 16.80 -11.52 4.96
N GLY A 16 17.42 -12.68 5.23
CA GLY A 16 18.66 -13.11 4.57
C GLY A 16 19.88 -12.26 4.92
N LEU A 17 19.80 -11.40 5.94
CA LEU A 17 20.90 -10.53 6.34
C LEU A 17 21.91 -11.29 7.22
N ASN A 18 23.21 -11.03 7.04
CA ASN A 18 24.22 -11.39 8.02
C ASN A 18 24.36 -10.29 9.11
N GLN A 19 25.08 -10.62 10.20
CA GLN A 19 25.23 -9.69 11.33
C GLN A 19 25.99 -8.40 10.95
N SER A 20 26.94 -8.48 10.04
CA SER A 20 27.72 -7.34 9.57
C SER A 20 26.87 -6.38 8.73
N GLU A 21 25.99 -6.91 7.90
CA GLU A 21 25.07 -6.12 7.10
C GLU A 21 24.07 -5.36 7.97
N LEU A 22 23.46 -6.04 8.94
CA LEU A 22 22.56 -5.38 9.89
C LEU A 22 23.27 -4.31 10.70
N ALA A 23 24.50 -4.60 11.18
CA ALA A 23 25.34 -3.67 11.92
C ALA A 23 25.64 -2.40 11.12
N LYS A 24 26.05 -2.56 9.86
CA LYS A 24 26.35 -1.46 8.94
C LYS A 24 25.10 -0.59 8.72
N MET A 25 23.95 -1.20 8.49
CA MET A 25 22.68 -0.48 8.28
C MET A 25 22.22 0.28 9.53
N ALA A 26 22.44 -0.31 10.72
CA ALA A 26 22.03 0.29 11.99
C ALA A 26 23.08 1.26 12.58
N GLY A 27 24.23 1.44 11.91
CA GLY A 27 25.31 2.32 12.40
C GLY A 27 25.95 1.83 13.69
N VAL A 28 26.01 0.50 13.90
CA VAL A 28 26.59 -0.13 15.09
C VAL A 28 27.68 -1.14 14.71
N SER A 29 28.43 -1.65 15.71
CA SER A 29 29.42 -2.70 15.45
C SER A 29 28.76 -4.08 15.29
N GLN A 30 29.35 -4.94 14.46
CA GLN A 30 28.93 -6.34 14.32
C GLN A 30 28.99 -7.08 15.67
N SER A 31 30.02 -6.79 16.50
CA SER A 31 30.16 -7.35 17.85
C SER A 31 28.97 -7.00 18.76
N LEU A 32 28.37 -5.79 18.61
CA LEU A 32 27.18 -5.43 19.34
C LEU A 32 25.97 -6.29 18.92
N ILE A 33 25.77 -6.47 17.61
CA ILE A 33 24.70 -7.33 17.10
C ILE A 33 24.88 -8.77 17.61
N ALA A 34 26.08 -9.33 17.50
CA ALA A 34 26.38 -10.68 17.97
C ALA A 34 26.06 -10.88 19.46
N LYS A 35 26.47 -9.94 20.31
CA LYS A 35 26.22 -9.99 21.76
C LYS A 35 24.75 -9.80 22.12
N LEU A 36 24.02 -8.94 21.42
CA LEU A 36 22.57 -8.77 21.59
C LEU A 36 21.81 -10.05 21.21
N GLU A 37 22.15 -10.65 20.06
CA GLU A 37 21.55 -11.91 19.60
C GLU A 37 21.85 -13.10 20.53
N ALA A 38 23.02 -13.08 21.19
CA ALA A 38 23.40 -14.09 22.17
C ALA A 38 22.82 -13.82 23.58
N GLY A 39 22.14 -12.70 23.79
CA GLY A 39 21.61 -12.32 25.09
C GLY A 39 22.68 -12.04 26.15
N THR A 40 23.95 -11.80 25.73
CA THR A 40 25.09 -11.61 26.66
C THR A 40 25.29 -10.18 27.13
N ILE A 41 24.58 -9.22 26.51
CA ILE A 41 24.58 -7.83 26.91
C ILE A 41 23.20 -7.24 26.87
N ASP A 42 22.95 -6.28 27.76
CA ASP A 42 21.86 -5.33 27.62
C ASP A 42 22.41 -4.05 27.00
N SER A 43 21.62 -3.41 26.14
CA SER A 43 22.02 -2.21 25.40
C SER A 43 21.02 -1.09 25.63
N SER A 44 21.45 0.15 25.35
CA SER A 44 20.55 1.30 25.47
C SER A 44 19.33 1.11 24.56
N TYR A 45 18.18 1.52 25.08
CA TYR A 45 16.91 1.52 24.32
C TYR A 45 17.05 2.14 22.92
N THR A 46 17.79 3.25 22.80
CA THR A 46 18.00 3.93 21.51
C THR A 46 18.66 3.02 20.47
N LYS A 47 19.71 2.26 20.86
CA LYS A 47 20.38 1.36 19.92
C LYS A 47 19.50 0.19 19.52
N VAL A 48 18.81 -0.41 20.48
CA VAL A 48 17.88 -1.52 20.23
C VAL A 48 16.74 -1.06 19.32
N LYS A 49 16.15 0.11 19.61
CA LYS A 49 15.13 0.72 18.77
C LYS A 49 15.63 0.95 17.34
N THR A 50 16.82 1.51 17.15
CA THR A 50 17.41 1.74 15.82
C THR A 50 17.55 0.42 15.04
N ILE A 51 17.96 -0.67 15.70
CA ILE A 51 18.08 -1.99 15.06
C ILE A 51 16.71 -2.49 14.59
N PHE A 52 15.68 -2.40 15.43
CA PHE A 52 14.32 -2.79 15.05
C PHE A 52 13.75 -1.90 13.95
N ASP A 53 13.94 -0.59 13.98
CA ASP A 53 13.52 0.35 12.93
C ASP A 53 14.15 -0.03 11.57
N ILE A 54 15.42 -0.48 11.56
CA ILE A 54 16.09 -0.96 10.34
C ILE A 54 15.49 -2.28 9.86
N LEU A 55 15.28 -3.25 10.75
CA LEU A 55 14.65 -4.53 10.39
C LEU A 55 13.27 -4.30 9.78
N GLU A 56 12.45 -3.45 10.38
CA GLU A 56 11.14 -3.07 9.85
C GLU A 56 11.22 -2.43 8.46
N ARG A 57 12.19 -1.53 8.24
CA ARG A 57 12.40 -0.92 6.91
C ARG A 57 12.79 -1.93 5.85
N VAL A 58 13.65 -2.89 6.20
CA VAL A 58 14.09 -3.94 5.25
C VAL A 58 12.93 -4.87 4.95
N GLU A 59 12.18 -5.32 5.96
CA GLU A 59 10.97 -6.12 5.79
C GLU A 59 9.95 -5.42 4.89
N ALA A 60 9.71 -4.13 5.12
CA ALA A 60 8.79 -3.35 4.32
C ALA A 60 9.24 -3.28 2.85
N LYS A 61 10.53 -3.05 2.58
CA LYS A 61 11.08 -3.02 1.21
C LYS A 61 10.98 -4.38 0.53
N THR A 62 11.36 -5.45 1.22
CA THR A 62 11.32 -6.81 0.69
C THR A 62 9.89 -7.19 0.32
N LYS A 63 8.94 -6.93 1.20
CA LYS A 63 7.53 -7.24 0.97
C LYS A 63 6.88 -6.43 -0.15
N ILE A 64 7.26 -5.16 -0.34
CA ILE A 64 6.76 -4.36 -1.48
C ILE A 64 7.31 -4.90 -2.81
N GLN A 65 8.58 -5.33 -2.84
CA GLN A 65 9.16 -5.97 -4.02
C GLN A 65 8.52 -7.35 -4.30
N GLU A 66 8.16 -8.11 -3.25
CA GLU A 66 7.43 -9.38 -3.37
C GLU A 66 5.98 -9.20 -3.79
N LEU A 67 5.33 -8.10 -3.37
CA LEU A 67 3.98 -7.74 -3.83
C LEU A 67 3.91 -7.66 -5.35
N LYS A 68 5.11 -7.63 -6.04
CA LYS A 68 5.12 -7.31 -7.46
C LYS A 68 3.95 -6.36 -7.71
N VAL A 69 4.09 -5.13 -7.24
CA VAL A 69 3.32 -4.04 -7.82
C VAL A 69 3.83 -4.01 -9.25
N VAL A 70 3.41 -5.04 -9.98
CA VAL A 70 3.63 -5.13 -11.40
C VAL A 70 3.00 -3.86 -11.91
N PRO A 71 3.65 -3.09 -12.76
CA PRO A 71 2.99 -2.06 -13.51
C PRO A 71 1.95 -2.74 -14.40
N ASN A 72 0.85 -3.19 -13.79
CA ASN A 72 -0.34 -3.51 -14.53
C ASN A 72 -0.88 -2.19 -15.01
N GLU A 73 -1.24 -2.14 -16.25
CA GLU A 73 -2.00 -1.03 -16.80
C GLU A 73 -3.12 -0.69 -15.82
N ILE A 74 -3.03 0.51 -15.22
CA ILE A 74 -3.99 0.88 -14.17
C ILE A 74 -5.30 1.12 -14.85
N ILE A 75 -6.25 0.24 -14.58
CA ILE A 75 -7.60 0.39 -15.07
C ILE A 75 -8.27 1.48 -14.27
N GLY A 76 -8.54 2.59 -14.94
CA GLY A 76 -9.21 3.76 -14.41
C GLY A 76 -10.13 4.38 -15.45
N ILE A 77 -10.83 5.42 -15.07
CA ILE A 77 -11.79 6.13 -15.90
C ILE A 77 -11.43 7.61 -15.97
N GLN A 78 -11.69 8.27 -17.10
CA GLN A 78 -11.60 9.73 -17.15
C GLN A 78 -12.83 10.35 -16.50
N LYS A 79 -12.65 11.52 -15.88
CA LYS A 79 -13.69 12.18 -15.10
C LYS A 79 -14.96 12.53 -15.88
N ASP A 80 -14.83 12.80 -17.18
CA ASP A 80 -15.89 13.15 -18.11
C ASP A 80 -16.58 11.93 -18.75
N GLU A 81 -16.05 10.71 -18.54
CA GLU A 81 -16.65 9.50 -19.09
C GLU A 81 -17.90 9.06 -18.29
N PRO A 82 -18.86 8.40 -18.96
CA PRO A 82 -20.12 8.05 -18.34
C PRO A 82 -20.00 6.90 -17.33
N ILE A 83 -20.84 6.92 -16.29
CA ILE A 83 -20.89 5.87 -15.25
C ILE A 83 -21.15 4.46 -15.84
N LEU A 84 -21.85 4.35 -16.94
CA LEU A 84 -22.02 3.07 -17.64
C LEU A 84 -20.66 2.41 -17.94
N LYS A 85 -19.65 3.20 -18.31
CA LYS A 85 -18.30 2.69 -18.57
C LYS A 85 -17.63 2.21 -17.29
N VAL A 86 -17.80 2.92 -16.18
CA VAL A 86 -17.32 2.49 -14.85
C VAL A 86 -17.90 1.12 -14.50
N VAL A 87 -19.21 0.95 -14.64
CA VAL A 87 -19.91 -0.33 -14.35
C VAL A 87 -19.40 -1.47 -15.23
N LYS A 88 -19.14 -1.21 -16.51
CA LYS A 88 -18.56 -2.20 -17.43
C LYS A 88 -17.16 -2.62 -16.98
N LEU A 89 -16.28 -1.68 -16.68
CA LEU A 89 -14.92 -1.95 -16.20
C LEU A 89 -14.92 -2.74 -14.88
N MET A 90 -15.80 -2.36 -13.93
CA MET A 90 -15.97 -3.10 -12.67
C MET A 90 -16.35 -4.57 -12.93
N LYS A 91 -17.30 -4.83 -13.82
CA LYS A 91 -17.75 -6.19 -14.17
C LYS A 91 -16.69 -6.99 -14.90
N GLU A 92 -16.01 -6.39 -15.88
CA GLU A 92 -14.99 -7.06 -16.71
C GLU A 92 -13.77 -7.49 -15.89
N HIS A 93 -13.38 -6.68 -14.91
CA HIS A 93 -12.17 -6.92 -14.12
C HIS A 93 -12.42 -7.42 -12.69
N GLY A 94 -13.69 -7.54 -12.28
CA GLY A 94 -14.05 -7.94 -10.91
C GLY A 94 -13.65 -6.90 -9.87
N TYR A 95 -13.68 -5.61 -10.24
CA TYR A 95 -13.32 -4.53 -9.34
C TYR A 95 -14.55 -3.93 -8.66
N SER A 96 -14.46 -3.66 -7.37
CA SER A 96 -15.48 -2.95 -6.60
C SER A 96 -15.25 -1.43 -6.53
N GLN A 97 -14.15 -0.96 -7.10
CA GLN A 97 -13.76 0.45 -7.10
C GLN A 97 -12.77 0.76 -8.22
N ILE A 98 -12.83 1.96 -8.78
CA ILE A 98 -12.01 2.41 -9.89
C ILE A 98 -11.50 3.83 -9.62
N PRO A 99 -10.20 4.12 -9.81
CA PRO A 99 -9.68 5.48 -9.74
C PRO A 99 -10.17 6.31 -10.94
N VAL A 100 -10.44 7.58 -10.67
CA VAL A 100 -10.86 8.58 -11.66
C VAL A 100 -9.70 9.51 -11.98
N PHE A 101 -9.48 9.76 -13.25
CA PHE A 101 -8.38 10.57 -13.75
C PHE A 101 -8.87 11.81 -14.50
N ASN A 102 -8.07 12.87 -14.44
CA ASN A 102 -8.09 13.97 -15.38
C ASN A 102 -6.75 13.94 -16.14
N GLY A 103 -6.75 13.41 -17.35
CA GLY A 103 -5.54 13.05 -18.05
C GLY A 103 -4.73 11.99 -17.29
N LYS A 104 -3.58 12.37 -16.72
CA LYS A 104 -2.72 11.47 -15.94
C LYS A 104 -2.84 11.68 -14.41
N GLN A 105 -3.57 12.68 -13.98
CA GLN A 105 -3.74 13.00 -12.57
C GLN A 105 -4.95 12.27 -12.00
N SER A 106 -4.77 11.54 -10.89
CA SER A 106 -5.89 10.98 -10.13
C SER A 106 -6.61 12.10 -9.40
N VAL A 107 -7.91 12.26 -9.70
CA VAL A 107 -8.74 13.35 -9.17
C VAL A 107 -9.93 12.85 -8.34
N GLY A 108 -10.20 11.55 -8.38
CA GLY A 108 -11.32 10.97 -7.65
C GLY A 108 -11.28 9.45 -7.61
N SER A 109 -12.34 8.87 -7.10
CA SER A 109 -12.61 7.43 -7.12
C SER A 109 -14.10 7.17 -7.23
N VAL A 110 -14.49 6.04 -7.82
CA VAL A 110 -15.88 5.55 -7.82
C VAL A 110 -15.89 4.13 -7.31
N SER A 111 -16.81 3.85 -6.40
CA SER A 111 -17.06 2.51 -5.86
C SER A 111 -18.46 2.03 -6.19
N GLU A 112 -18.71 0.71 -6.09
CA GLU A 112 -20.06 0.16 -6.16
C GLU A 112 -21.02 0.84 -5.18
N LYS A 113 -20.52 1.16 -3.97
CA LYS A 113 -21.27 1.88 -2.94
C LYS A 113 -21.67 3.28 -3.39
N THR A 114 -20.79 3.98 -4.11
CA THR A 114 -21.05 5.31 -4.65
C THR A 114 -22.19 5.27 -5.64
N ILE A 115 -22.17 4.30 -6.55
CA ILE A 115 -23.25 4.09 -7.56
C ILE A 115 -24.57 3.70 -6.87
N LEU A 116 -24.51 2.76 -5.92
CA LEU A 116 -25.68 2.32 -5.18
C LEU A 116 -26.38 3.48 -4.43
N ARG A 117 -25.64 4.42 -3.88
CA ARG A 117 -26.20 5.63 -3.23
C ARG A 117 -27.07 6.45 -4.20
N GLN A 118 -26.70 6.53 -5.49
CA GLN A 118 -27.51 7.26 -6.48
C GLN A 118 -28.86 6.55 -6.73
N ILE A 119 -28.84 5.21 -6.76
CA ILE A 119 -30.04 4.38 -6.90
C ILE A 119 -30.96 4.58 -5.67
N LEU A 120 -30.37 4.49 -4.47
CA LEU A 120 -31.12 4.69 -3.21
C LEU A 120 -31.68 6.12 -3.06
N ALA A 121 -31.04 7.10 -3.71
CA ALA A 121 -31.54 8.47 -3.78
C ALA A 121 -32.70 8.65 -4.78
N GLY A 122 -33.15 7.55 -5.43
CA GLY A 122 -34.32 7.54 -6.32
C GLY A 122 -34.01 7.94 -7.77
N LYS A 123 -32.73 7.95 -8.19
CA LYS A 123 -32.39 8.17 -9.60
C LYS A 123 -32.61 6.89 -10.41
N ASP A 124 -33.14 7.04 -11.62
CA ASP A 124 -33.27 5.92 -12.56
C ASP A 124 -31.92 5.42 -13.05
N LEU A 125 -31.81 4.13 -13.32
CA LEU A 125 -30.59 3.50 -13.84
C LEU A 125 -30.12 4.14 -15.16
N ASP A 126 -31.04 4.52 -16.04
CA ASP A 126 -30.71 5.19 -17.30
C ASP A 126 -30.11 6.59 -17.05
N GLN A 127 -30.67 7.33 -16.11
CA GLN A 127 -30.12 8.62 -15.71
C GLN A 127 -28.71 8.49 -15.14
N ILE A 128 -28.50 7.51 -14.22
CA ILE A 128 -27.19 7.26 -13.61
C ILE A 128 -26.17 6.84 -14.67
N SER A 129 -26.55 5.98 -15.59
CA SER A 129 -25.66 5.43 -16.60
C SER A 129 -25.05 6.51 -17.50
N GLY A 130 -25.79 7.57 -17.78
CA GLY A 130 -25.38 8.68 -18.63
C GLY A 130 -24.61 9.80 -17.90
N LEU A 131 -24.60 9.80 -16.56
CA LEU A 131 -23.89 10.84 -15.81
C LEU A 131 -22.38 10.81 -16.05
N PRO A 132 -21.72 11.97 -16.19
CA PRO A 132 -20.26 12.05 -16.11
C PRO A 132 -19.77 11.51 -14.76
N THR A 133 -18.65 10.84 -14.77
CA THR A 133 -18.07 10.25 -13.54
C THR A 133 -17.80 11.31 -12.47
N GLU A 134 -17.40 12.52 -12.86
CA GLU A 134 -17.13 13.62 -11.94
C GLU A 134 -18.33 14.07 -11.11
N ASP A 135 -19.56 13.83 -11.57
CA ASP A 135 -20.80 14.22 -10.85
C ASP A 135 -21.05 13.36 -9.61
N ILE A 136 -20.48 12.16 -9.54
CA ILE A 136 -20.71 11.24 -8.41
C ILE A 136 -19.42 10.72 -7.77
N MET A 137 -18.24 11.00 -8.32
CA MET A 137 -16.99 10.54 -7.75
C MET A 137 -16.78 11.04 -6.32
N GLU A 138 -16.09 10.23 -5.54
CA GLU A 138 -15.59 10.58 -4.22
C GLU A 138 -14.12 11.06 -4.35
N GLU A 139 -13.50 11.42 -3.22
CA GLU A 139 -12.11 11.84 -3.19
C GLU A 139 -11.16 10.80 -3.80
N ALA A 140 -10.02 11.27 -4.30
CA ALA A 140 -9.00 10.40 -4.87
C ALA A 140 -8.40 9.49 -3.78
N PHE A 141 -7.96 8.30 -4.20
CA PHE A 141 -7.19 7.44 -3.32
C PHE A 141 -5.86 8.10 -2.93
N PRO A 142 -5.37 7.87 -1.69
CA PRO A 142 -4.06 8.35 -1.29
C PRO A 142 -2.97 7.79 -2.21
N GLN A 143 -1.94 8.60 -2.43
CA GLN A 143 -0.81 8.23 -3.28
C GLN A 143 0.45 8.10 -2.43
N VAL A 144 1.24 7.07 -2.71
CA VAL A 144 2.54 6.81 -2.08
C VAL A 144 3.61 6.57 -3.14
N GLY A 145 4.87 6.79 -2.80
CA GLY A 145 5.98 6.43 -3.67
C GLY A 145 6.22 4.92 -3.74
N GLU A 146 6.97 4.45 -4.75
CA GLU A 146 7.33 3.03 -4.93
C GLU A 146 8.14 2.46 -3.76
N ASP A 147 8.78 3.32 -2.97
CA ASP A 147 9.60 2.98 -1.82
C ASP A 147 8.86 3.13 -0.48
N ALA A 148 7.56 3.41 -0.52
CA ALA A 148 6.76 3.56 0.70
C ALA A 148 6.77 2.26 1.52
N PRO A 149 6.96 2.35 2.84
CA PRO A 149 6.97 1.17 3.70
C PRO A 149 5.58 0.51 3.76
N LEU A 150 5.57 -0.82 3.81
CA LEU A 150 4.32 -1.60 3.89
C LEU A 150 3.45 -1.20 5.10
N SER A 151 4.08 -0.81 6.21
CA SER A 151 3.37 -0.31 7.39
C SER A 151 2.54 0.95 7.11
N MET A 152 3.07 1.86 6.29
CA MET A 152 2.33 3.05 5.83
C MET A 152 1.15 2.65 4.95
N ILE A 153 1.36 1.75 3.98
CA ILE A 153 0.31 1.26 3.08
C ILE A 153 -0.79 0.55 3.90
N SER A 154 -0.40 -0.31 4.84
CA SER A 154 -1.35 -1.01 5.73
C SER A 154 -2.16 -0.04 6.58
N SER A 155 -1.55 1.03 7.09
CA SER A 155 -2.26 2.07 7.85
C SER A 155 -3.24 2.84 6.97
N LEU A 156 -2.87 3.20 5.75
CA LEU A 156 -3.76 3.86 4.80
C LEU A 156 -4.94 2.96 4.42
N LEU A 157 -4.70 1.67 4.20
CA LEU A 157 -5.74 0.70 3.85
C LEU A 157 -6.71 0.37 5.00
N GLN A 158 -6.43 0.77 6.25
CA GLN A 158 -7.44 0.74 7.32
C GLN A 158 -8.58 1.73 7.05
N THR A 159 -8.25 2.90 6.51
CA THR A 159 -9.20 3.98 6.25
C THR A 159 -9.70 3.98 4.80
N TYR A 160 -8.79 3.78 3.86
CA TYR A 160 -9.07 3.84 2.42
C TYR A 160 -9.25 2.44 1.82
N GLN A 161 -9.97 2.36 0.71
CA GLN A 161 -10.21 1.10 0.02
C GLN A 161 -9.01 0.66 -0.83
N ALA A 162 -8.26 1.62 -1.36
CA ALA A 162 -7.07 1.41 -2.16
C ALA A 162 -6.05 2.51 -1.92
N VAL A 163 -4.80 2.24 -2.29
CA VAL A 163 -3.68 3.19 -2.30
C VAL A 163 -3.04 3.15 -3.67
N LEU A 164 -2.83 4.29 -4.29
CA LEU A 164 -2.14 4.41 -5.57
C LEU A 164 -0.63 4.49 -5.34
N VAL A 165 0.12 3.81 -6.17
CA VAL A 165 1.58 3.91 -6.19
C VAL A 165 2.00 4.85 -7.31
N ALA A 166 2.80 5.86 -6.99
CA ALA A 166 3.26 6.84 -7.94
C ALA A 166 4.79 6.79 -8.10
N LYS A 167 5.23 6.97 -9.34
CA LYS A 167 6.63 7.12 -9.72
C LYS A 167 6.79 8.38 -10.55
N LYS A 168 7.66 9.29 -10.11
CA LYS A 168 7.91 10.56 -10.82
C LYS A 168 6.62 11.31 -11.19
N GLY A 169 5.63 11.32 -10.26
CA GLY A 169 4.36 12.00 -10.45
C GLY A 169 3.34 11.27 -11.33
N GLN A 170 3.63 10.07 -11.80
CA GLN A 170 2.69 9.23 -12.55
C GLN A 170 2.24 8.05 -11.70
N VAL A 171 0.95 7.74 -11.73
CA VAL A 171 0.41 6.55 -11.06
C VAL A 171 0.86 5.33 -11.85
N VAL A 172 1.54 4.40 -11.17
CA VAL A 172 2.13 3.19 -11.77
C VAL A 172 1.59 1.90 -11.17
N GLY A 173 0.78 1.99 -10.12
CA GLY A 173 0.19 0.83 -9.48
C GLY A 173 -0.96 1.21 -8.54
N ILE A 174 -1.73 0.20 -8.17
CA ILE A 174 -2.79 0.27 -7.16
C ILE A 174 -2.64 -0.91 -6.21
N ILE A 175 -2.78 -0.66 -4.92
CA ILE A 175 -2.73 -1.68 -3.87
C ILE A 175 -4.04 -1.64 -3.10
N THR A 176 -4.62 -2.80 -2.88
CA THR A 176 -5.88 -2.99 -2.15
C THR A 176 -5.68 -3.89 -0.93
N LYS A 177 -6.71 -4.01 -0.09
CA LYS A 177 -6.72 -4.96 1.04
C LYS A 177 -6.53 -6.42 0.57
N ALA A 178 -7.09 -6.78 -0.59
CA ALA A 178 -6.95 -8.12 -1.17
C ALA A 178 -5.48 -8.44 -1.51
N ASP A 179 -4.70 -7.45 -1.94
CA ASP A 179 -3.29 -7.64 -2.26
C ASP A 179 -2.47 -7.92 -1.00
N LEU A 180 -2.81 -7.26 0.13
CA LEU A 180 -2.18 -7.55 1.42
C LEU A 180 -2.51 -8.96 1.93
N LEU A 181 -3.73 -9.43 1.72
CA LEU A 181 -4.15 -10.77 2.15
C LEU A 181 -3.46 -11.88 1.35
N ARG A 182 -3.10 -11.63 0.09
CA ARG A 182 -2.33 -12.58 -0.73
C ARG A 182 -0.90 -12.80 -0.25
N MET A 183 -0.42 -11.98 0.68
CA MET A 183 0.92 -12.11 1.28
C MET A 183 0.96 -13.04 2.50
N LEU A 184 -0.20 -13.48 3.00
CA LEU A 184 -0.34 -14.41 4.12
C LEU A 184 -0.24 -15.86 3.66
#